data_b1a7a0640753a622e975a50d34d8add9
#
_entry.id   b1a7a0640753a622e975a50d34d8add9
#
_cell.length_a   1.000
_cell.length_b   1.000
_cell.length_c   1.000
_cell.angle_alpha   90.00
_cell.angle_beta   90.00
_cell.angle_gamma   90.00
#
_symmetry.space_group_name_H-M   'P 1'
#
loop_
_entity.id
_entity.type
_entity.pdbx_description
1 polymer ?
#
loop_
_entity_poly.entity_id
_entity_poly.type
_entity_poly.pdbx_seq_one_letter_code
_entity_poly.pdbx_strand_id
1 'polypeptide(L)'
;DSFLDVGTCKDVVSYLKHPSQKPFICIADFQNPHNICGFVGDNKGVHIDKPITEPLPELPINFEVKNWEGLPLPVQYICCTHRRMSQAAEWNEINYRHYIAAFHHYTKMVMTQIDQVIEALNSTPAGKNTIVIFMADHGDGMSSHRMVTKQISFYDEVTNVPFIFSGPGIKKQTKLIDNLLVSPTLDLLPTLCDIAGIAVPASKPGISLLPTLKGKQQAKFHPYVVSEWHSEYETTITPGRMIRSPRYKYIHYLEGDGEELYDLKNDPQETNNLAHSLKSKKIIKKHRALLNDYLVSTNDDYRSLKVKVDKQWREHTPGYPNHHGACARDGEKKK
;
A
#
# COMPACT_ATOMS: atom_id res chain seq x y z
N ASP A 1 19.95 -2.92 -1.95
CA ASP A 1 21.27 -2.41 -1.63
C ASP A 1 21.18 -1.10 -0.85
N SER A 2 21.68 -1.11 0.40
CA SER A 2 21.87 0.11 1.18
C SER A 2 22.72 1.17 0.46
N PHE A 3 23.44 0.76 -0.56
CA PHE A 3 24.30 1.62 -1.38
C PHE A 3 23.52 2.72 -2.13
N LEU A 4 22.36 2.41 -2.68
CA LEU A 4 21.54 3.41 -3.38
C LEU A 4 20.99 4.46 -2.41
N ASP A 5 20.46 4.03 -1.27
CA ASP A 5 19.92 4.95 -0.26
C ASP A 5 21.01 5.85 0.34
N VAL A 6 22.21 5.29 0.54
CA VAL A 6 23.40 6.07 0.99
C VAL A 6 23.81 7.08 -0.07
N GLY A 7 23.75 6.74 -1.36
CA GLY A 7 23.98 7.65 -2.48
C GLY A 7 22.99 8.81 -2.48
N THR A 8 21.70 8.50 -2.48
CA THR A 8 20.62 9.50 -2.40
C THR A 8 20.80 10.42 -1.19
N CYS A 9 21.07 9.86 -0.01
CA CYS A 9 21.32 10.64 1.20
C CYS A 9 22.49 11.63 1.02
N LYS A 10 23.64 11.16 0.52
CA LYS A 10 24.83 12.00 0.30
C LYS A 10 24.54 13.15 -0.66
N ASP A 11 23.86 12.88 -1.76
CA ASP A 11 23.54 13.88 -2.78
C ASP A 11 22.60 14.95 -2.23
N VAL A 12 21.54 14.54 -1.52
CA VAL A 12 20.59 15.46 -0.90
C VAL A 12 21.25 16.29 0.20
N VAL A 13 22.05 15.67 1.08
CA VAL A 13 22.80 16.39 2.12
C VAL A 13 23.76 17.41 1.50
N SER A 14 24.47 17.05 0.43
CA SER A 14 25.35 17.95 -0.30
C SER A 14 24.59 19.15 -0.88
N TYR A 15 23.44 18.91 -1.51
CA TYR A 15 22.57 19.95 -2.03
C TYR A 15 22.06 20.90 -0.92
N LEU A 16 21.61 20.35 0.20
CA LEU A 16 21.07 21.14 1.33
C LEU A 16 22.10 22.03 2.01
N LYS A 17 23.39 21.67 1.97
CA LYS A 17 24.48 22.56 2.47
C LYS A 17 24.67 23.82 1.62
N HIS A 18 24.33 23.73 0.32
CA HIS A 18 24.48 24.82 -0.65
C HIS A 18 23.21 24.96 -1.51
N PRO A 19 22.03 25.20 -0.91
CA PRO A 19 20.78 25.21 -1.64
C PRO A 19 20.70 26.41 -2.59
N SER A 20 19.86 26.29 -3.61
CA SER A 20 19.51 27.41 -4.48
C SER A 20 19.02 28.60 -3.64
N GLN A 21 19.38 29.82 -4.08
CA GLN A 21 18.82 31.06 -3.52
C GLN A 21 17.35 31.29 -3.94
N LYS A 22 16.86 30.52 -4.93
CA LYS A 22 15.46 30.54 -5.37
C LYS A 22 14.66 29.49 -4.61
N PRO A 23 13.32 29.65 -4.53
CA PRO A 23 12.46 28.58 -4.07
C PRO A 23 12.73 27.28 -4.84
N PHE A 24 12.74 26.15 -4.14
CA PHE A 24 13.04 24.85 -4.72
C PHE A 24 12.08 23.76 -4.25
N ILE A 25 11.98 22.70 -5.01
CA ILE A 25 11.45 21.40 -4.60
C ILE A 25 12.60 20.41 -4.71
N CYS A 26 12.87 19.68 -3.64
CA CYS A 26 13.84 18.60 -3.60
C CYS A 26 13.08 17.29 -3.33
N ILE A 27 13.27 16.30 -4.19
CA ILE A 27 12.69 14.96 -4.03
C ILE A 27 13.85 14.04 -3.68
N ALA A 28 13.80 13.45 -2.48
CA ALA A 28 14.71 12.40 -2.04
C ALA A 28 13.97 11.05 -2.17
N ASP A 29 14.31 10.31 -3.20
CA ASP A 29 13.69 9.01 -3.48
C ASP A 29 14.58 7.89 -2.93
N PHE A 30 14.07 7.19 -1.91
CA PHE A 30 14.75 6.09 -1.24
C PHE A 30 14.14 4.76 -1.65
N GLN A 31 15.00 3.75 -1.81
CA GLN A 31 14.57 2.44 -2.27
C GLN A 31 14.06 1.53 -1.14
N ASN A 32 14.73 1.53 0.04
CA ASN A 32 14.30 0.69 1.14
C ASN A 32 12.94 1.15 1.72
N PRO A 33 12.11 0.18 2.13
CA PRO A 33 12.36 -1.25 2.39
C PRO A 33 12.19 -2.20 1.18
N HIS A 34 12.25 -1.75 -0.07
CA HIS A 34 12.06 -2.56 -1.28
C HIS A 34 13.01 -3.79 -1.35
N ASN A 35 14.16 -3.74 -0.69
CA ASN A 35 15.11 -4.87 -0.62
C ASN A 35 14.51 -6.12 0.04
N ILE A 36 13.35 -5.99 0.70
CA ILE A 36 12.57 -7.14 1.19
C ILE A 36 12.20 -8.12 0.07
N CYS A 37 12.08 -7.64 -1.16
CA CYS A 37 11.86 -8.50 -2.32
C CYS A 37 13.02 -9.47 -2.55
N GLY A 38 14.27 -9.04 -2.32
CA GLY A 38 15.46 -9.89 -2.36
C GLY A 38 15.46 -10.92 -1.23
N PHE A 39 15.08 -10.50 -0.01
CA PHE A 39 14.94 -11.42 1.12
C PHE A 39 14.02 -12.61 0.78
N VAL A 40 12.87 -12.37 0.15
CA VAL A 40 11.94 -13.43 -0.26
C VAL A 40 12.50 -14.24 -1.42
N GLY A 41 13.06 -13.57 -2.45
CA GLY A 41 13.48 -14.21 -3.68
C GLY A 41 14.81 -14.93 -3.60
N ASP A 42 15.84 -14.22 -3.20
CA ASP A 42 17.21 -14.70 -3.28
C ASP A 42 17.60 -15.54 -2.06
N ASN A 43 17.04 -15.22 -0.92
CA ASN A 43 17.36 -15.82 0.37
C ASN A 43 16.33 -16.84 0.85
N LYS A 44 15.26 -17.09 0.10
CA LYS A 44 14.19 -18.04 0.45
C LYS A 44 13.66 -17.84 1.88
N GLY A 45 13.66 -16.59 2.36
CA GLY A 45 13.23 -16.24 3.72
C GLY A 45 14.22 -16.59 4.84
N VAL A 46 15.47 -16.91 4.54
CA VAL A 46 16.42 -17.45 5.55
C VAL A 46 17.55 -16.49 5.91
N HIS A 47 17.93 -15.56 5.04
CA HIS A 47 19.10 -14.71 5.28
C HIS A 47 18.84 -13.22 5.02
N ILE A 48 19.12 -12.43 6.03
CA ILE A 48 19.67 -11.08 5.93
C ILE A 48 21.17 -11.17 6.24
N ASP A 49 21.96 -10.25 5.72
CA ASP A 49 23.44 -10.22 5.87
C ASP A 49 23.93 -10.28 7.33
N LYS A 50 23.03 -10.10 8.28
CA LYS A 50 23.31 -10.26 9.71
C LYS A 50 22.16 -11.01 10.37
N PRO A 51 22.45 -11.94 11.29
CA PRO A 51 21.40 -12.61 12.06
C PRO A 51 20.58 -11.58 12.84
N ILE A 52 19.26 -11.72 12.80
CA ILE A 52 18.36 -10.95 13.66
C ILE A 52 18.53 -11.49 15.07
N THR A 53 19.08 -10.65 15.94
CA THR A 53 19.38 -11.01 17.35
C THR A 53 18.24 -10.62 18.30
N GLU A 54 17.30 -9.80 17.83
CA GLU A 54 16.13 -9.38 18.62
C GLU A 54 15.04 -10.45 18.58
N PRO A 55 14.15 -10.50 19.57
CA PRO A 55 13.00 -11.39 19.51
C PRO A 55 12.20 -11.15 18.23
N LEU A 56 11.82 -12.24 17.54
CA LEU A 56 11.04 -12.12 16.32
C LEU A 56 9.67 -11.49 16.61
N PRO A 57 9.18 -10.57 15.79
CA PRO A 57 7.86 -9.99 15.92
C PRO A 57 6.76 -11.06 15.92
N GLU A 58 5.64 -10.78 16.57
CA GLU A 58 4.46 -11.62 16.47
C GLU A 58 3.83 -11.51 15.07
N LEU A 59 3.09 -12.54 14.67
CA LEU A 59 2.30 -12.53 13.45
C LEU A 59 1.12 -11.57 13.60
N PRO A 60 0.70 -10.90 12.53
CA PRO A 60 -0.46 -10.01 12.57
C PRO A 60 -1.74 -10.79 12.86
N ILE A 61 -2.72 -10.13 13.47
CA ILE A 61 -3.99 -10.74 13.89
C ILE A 61 -4.79 -11.32 12.71
N ASN A 62 -4.58 -10.79 11.51
CA ASN A 62 -5.19 -11.25 10.27
C ASN A 62 -4.26 -12.15 9.44
N PHE A 63 -3.26 -12.76 10.09
CA PHE A 63 -2.36 -13.70 9.42
C PHE A 63 -3.11 -14.88 8.80
N GLU A 64 -4.07 -15.47 9.56
CA GLU A 64 -4.84 -16.61 9.10
C GLU A 64 -6.02 -16.21 8.18
N VAL A 65 -6.09 -16.81 7.02
CA VAL A 65 -7.21 -16.65 6.08
C VAL A 65 -8.32 -17.63 6.44
N LYS A 66 -9.39 -17.13 7.05
CA LYS A 66 -10.45 -17.98 7.61
C LYS A 66 -11.35 -18.65 6.58
N ASN A 67 -11.57 -18.01 5.43
CA ASN A 67 -12.45 -18.48 4.38
C ASN A 67 -11.80 -18.31 3.02
N TRP A 68 -10.77 -19.09 2.78
CA TRP A 68 -9.97 -19.04 1.56
C TRP A 68 -10.81 -19.24 0.29
N GLU A 69 -11.68 -20.28 0.29
CA GLU A 69 -12.50 -20.62 -0.87
C GLU A 69 -13.59 -19.58 -1.18
N GLY A 70 -13.95 -18.77 -0.17
CA GLY A 70 -14.91 -17.69 -0.33
C GLY A 70 -14.30 -16.38 -0.86
N LEU A 71 -12.97 -16.33 -1.05
CA LEU A 71 -12.33 -15.18 -1.66
C LEU A 71 -12.50 -15.19 -3.18
N PRO A 72 -12.56 -14.02 -3.83
CA PRO A 72 -12.53 -13.95 -5.29
C PRO A 72 -11.32 -14.67 -5.89
N LEU A 73 -11.49 -15.29 -7.05
CA LEU A 73 -10.41 -16.01 -7.75
C LEU A 73 -9.14 -15.18 -7.94
N PRO A 74 -9.19 -13.88 -8.30
CA PRO A 74 -8.00 -13.04 -8.39
C PRO A 74 -7.24 -12.95 -7.08
N VAL A 75 -7.93 -12.87 -5.95
CA VAL A 75 -7.28 -12.83 -4.62
C VAL A 75 -6.60 -14.15 -4.32
N GLN A 76 -7.26 -15.27 -4.58
CA GLN A 76 -6.66 -16.60 -4.42
C GLN A 76 -5.40 -16.74 -5.29
N TYR A 77 -5.47 -16.32 -6.56
CA TYR A 77 -4.33 -16.33 -7.46
C TYR A 77 -3.16 -15.49 -6.92
N ILE A 78 -3.44 -14.25 -6.55
CA ILE A 78 -2.43 -13.32 -6.04
C ILE A 78 -1.75 -13.86 -4.78
N CYS A 79 -2.54 -14.42 -3.88
CA CYS A 79 -2.04 -14.92 -2.61
C CYS A 79 -1.31 -16.26 -2.70
N CYS A 80 -1.43 -17.00 -3.80
CA CYS A 80 -0.81 -18.32 -3.92
C CYS A 80 0.33 -18.38 -4.92
N THR A 81 0.14 -17.80 -6.11
CA THR A 81 1.05 -18.07 -7.23
C THR A 81 1.78 -16.87 -7.77
N HIS A 82 1.29 -15.66 -7.47
CA HIS A 82 1.87 -14.45 -8.04
C HIS A 82 3.29 -14.19 -7.47
N ARG A 83 4.31 -14.19 -8.34
CA ARG A 83 5.69 -13.80 -8.02
C ARG A 83 6.21 -14.36 -6.68
N ARG A 84 6.43 -13.46 -5.72
CA ARG A 84 7.06 -13.77 -4.43
C ARG A 84 6.24 -14.70 -3.55
N MET A 85 4.93 -14.76 -3.77
CA MET A 85 4.09 -15.72 -3.04
C MET A 85 4.45 -17.17 -3.38
N SER A 86 4.74 -17.49 -4.65
CA SER A 86 5.20 -18.81 -5.02
C SER A 86 6.55 -19.18 -4.37
N GLN A 87 7.41 -18.18 -4.12
CA GLN A 87 8.68 -18.37 -3.43
C GLN A 87 8.52 -18.61 -1.92
N ALA A 88 7.43 -18.10 -1.33
CA ALA A 88 7.07 -18.31 0.07
C ALA A 88 6.15 -19.53 0.28
N ALA A 89 5.92 -20.35 -0.73
CA ALA A 89 4.94 -21.44 -0.72
C ALA A 89 5.12 -22.44 0.44
N GLU A 90 6.35 -22.70 0.83
CA GLU A 90 6.69 -23.67 1.88
C GLU A 90 7.01 -23.01 3.23
N TRP A 91 6.73 -21.72 3.38
CA TRP A 91 7.03 -21.00 4.60
C TRP A 91 6.13 -21.43 5.75
N ASN A 92 6.74 -21.64 6.90
CA ASN A 92 6.06 -21.79 8.18
C ASN A 92 5.96 -20.43 8.91
N GLU A 93 5.29 -20.39 10.05
CA GLU A 93 5.12 -19.16 10.85
C GLU A 93 6.44 -18.48 11.22
N ILE A 94 7.48 -19.23 11.49
CA ILE A 94 8.81 -18.70 11.82
C ILE A 94 9.39 -17.94 10.62
N ASN A 95 9.22 -18.43 9.39
CA ASN A 95 9.67 -17.73 8.18
C ASN A 95 8.95 -16.40 8.01
N TYR A 96 7.63 -16.35 8.25
CA TYR A 96 6.85 -15.10 8.19
C TYR A 96 7.28 -14.11 9.28
N ARG A 97 7.58 -14.56 10.48
CA ARG A 97 8.11 -13.71 11.56
C ARG A 97 9.50 -13.15 11.20
N HIS A 98 10.38 -13.95 10.60
CA HIS A 98 11.65 -13.48 10.05
C HIS A 98 11.45 -12.45 8.95
N TYR A 99 10.45 -12.62 8.10
CA TYR A 99 10.12 -11.66 7.06
C TYR A 99 9.73 -10.30 7.65
N ILE A 100 8.86 -10.26 8.66
CA ILE A 100 8.49 -9.03 9.37
C ILE A 100 9.73 -8.37 9.99
N ALA A 101 10.57 -9.16 10.65
CA ALA A 101 11.81 -8.65 11.25
C ALA A 101 12.78 -8.08 10.20
N ALA A 102 12.89 -8.72 9.04
CA ALA A 102 13.70 -8.23 7.92
C ALA A 102 13.14 -6.91 7.36
N PHE A 103 11.81 -6.80 7.24
CA PHE A 103 11.18 -5.55 6.81
C PHE A 103 11.48 -4.40 7.78
N HIS A 104 11.37 -4.64 9.08
CA HIS A 104 11.74 -3.66 10.11
C HIS A 104 13.22 -3.27 10.00
N HIS A 105 14.10 -4.22 9.73
CA HIS A 105 15.52 -3.95 9.54
C HIS A 105 15.76 -3.01 8.35
N TYR A 106 15.20 -3.30 7.17
CA TYR A 106 15.33 -2.45 5.99
C TYR A 106 14.70 -1.07 6.19
N THR A 107 13.57 -1.00 6.89
CA THR A 107 12.94 0.28 7.27
C THR A 107 13.87 1.08 8.19
N LYS A 108 14.49 0.47 9.19
CA LYS A 108 15.45 1.13 10.08
C LYS A 108 16.66 1.66 9.32
N MET A 109 17.15 0.93 8.33
CA MET A 109 18.26 1.38 7.49
C MET A 109 17.93 2.67 6.74
N VAL A 110 16.79 2.74 6.08
CA VAL A 110 16.39 3.95 5.34
C VAL A 110 16.07 5.11 6.29
N MET A 111 15.46 4.84 7.44
CA MET A 111 15.21 5.89 8.45
C MET A 111 16.50 6.55 8.93
N THR A 112 17.58 5.79 9.06
CA THR A 112 18.90 6.37 9.39
C THR A 112 19.40 7.34 8.31
N GLN A 113 19.12 7.09 7.04
CA GLN A 113 19.47 8.00 5.95
C GLN A 113 18.56 9.24 5.95
N ILE A 114 17.27 9.05 6.19
CA ILE A 114 16.29 10.14 6.30
C ILE A 114 16.65 11.07 7.46
N ASP A 115 17.03 10.53 8.62
CA ASP A 115 17.46 11.32 9.78
C ASP A 115 18.65 12.24 9.42
N GLN A 116 19.65 11.75 8.69
CA GLN A 116 20.77 12.55 8.23
C GLN A 116 20.34 13.70 7.30
N VAL A 117 19.38 13.44 6.40
CA VAL A 117 18.81 14.48 5.52
C VAL A 117 18.10 15.55 6.36
N ILE A 118 17.27 15.14 7.33
CA ILE A 118 16.55 16.07 8.20
C ILE A 118 17.51 16.88 9.09
N GLU A 119 18.54 16.27 9.63
CA GLU A 119 19.60 16.95 10.39
C GLU A 119 20.34 17.98 9.53
N ALA A 120 20.72 17.60 8.30
CA ALA A 120 21.34 18.51 7.35
C ALA A 120 20.44 19.70 7.02
N LEU A 121 19.16 19.47 6.75
CA LEU A 121 18.18 20.53 6.50
C LEU A 121 18.08 21.47 7.71
N ASN A 122 17.91 20.94 8.92
CA ASN A 122 17.74 21.72 10.14
C ASN A 122 18.98 22.52 10.52
N SER A 123 20.17 22.11 10.07
CA SER A 123 21.44 22.83 10.29
C SER A 123 21.60 24.05 9.39
N THR A 124 20.71 24.27 8.43
CA THR A 124 20.78 25.37 7.47
C THR A 124 19.67 26.41 7.69
N PRO A 125 19.83 27.65 7.23
CA PRO A 125 18.76 28.64 7.24
C PRO A 125 17.48 28.17 6.48
N ALA A 126 17.64 27.33 5.45
CA ALA A 126 16.53 26.77 4.67
C ALA A 126 15.58 25.92 5.54
N GLY A 127 16.08 25.25 6.57
CA GLY A 127 15.25 24.44 7.48
C GLY A 127 14.13 25.22 8.15
N LYS A 128 14.34 26.52 8.40
CA LYS A 128 13.31 27.40 8.99
C LYS A 128 12.18 27.77 8.02
N ASN A 129 12.38 27.54 6.72
CA ASN A 129 11.43 27.91 5.66
C ASN A 129 11.14 26.76 4.69
N THR A 130 11.33 25.52 5.10
CA THR A 130 11.07 24.34 4.28
C THR A 130 9.95 23.49 4.90
N ILE A 131 8.99 23.13 4.10
CA ILE A 131 7.98 22.10 4.45
C ILE A 131 8.53 20.76 3.99
N VAL A 132 8.62 19.82 4.91
CA VAL A 132 9.01 18.44 4.67
C VAL A 132 7.74 17.60 4.47
N ILE A 133 7.71 16.81 3.42
CA ILE A 133 6.64 15.85 3.13
C ILE A 133 7.25 14.46 3.11
N PHE A 134 6.76 13.59 4.00
CA PHE A 134 7.14 12.18 4.01
C PHE A 134 5.97 11.34 3.52
N MET A 135 6.24 10.48 2.54
CA MET A 135 5.22 9.62 1.93
C MET A 135 5.84 8.34 1.38
N ALA A 136 4.98 7.36 1.07
CA ALA A 136 5.35 6.17 0.33
C ALA A 136 4.42 6.00 -0.88
N ASP A 137 4.88 5.22 -1.87
CA ASP A 137 4.12 4.86 -3.08
C ASP A 137 3.06 3.79 -2.78
N HIS A 138 3.40 2.79 -1.97
CA HIS A 138 2.54 1.71 -1.48
C HIS A 138 3.13 1.14 -0.19
N GLY A 139 2.37 0.29 0.48
CA GLY A 139 2.80 -0.49 1.64
C GLY A 139 3.31 -1.88 1.25
N ASP A 140 3.22 -2.81 2.20
CA ASP A 140 3.67 -4.19 2.07
C ASP A 140 2.69 -5.12 2.80
N GLY A 141 2.55 -6.36 2.35
CA GLY A 141 1.63 -7.33 2.96
C GLY A 141 1.96 -7.68 4.42
N MET A 142 3.21 -7.54 4.83
CA MET A 142 3.66 -7.69 6.24
C MET A 142 3.13 -8.94 6.93
N SER A 143 3.02 -10.04 6.18
CA SER A 143 2.43 -11.31 6.62
C SER A 143 0.91 -11.28 6.86
N SER A 144 0.23 -10.14 6.77
CA SER A 144 -1.23 -10.07 6.79
C SER A 144 -1.81 -10.90 5.65
N HIS A 145 -2.87 -11.67 5.93
CA HIS A 145 -3.44 -12.62 4.96
C HIS A 145 -2.39 -13.57 4.35
N ARG A 146 -1.33 -13.88 5.11
CA ARG A 146 -0.13 -14.63 4.69
C ARG A 146 0.61 -14.03 3.49
N MET A 147 0.37 -12.77 3.15
CA MET A 147 1.03 -12.12 2.03
C MET A 147 2.44 -11.66 2.37
N VAL A 148 3.35 -11.89 1.43
CA VAL A 148 4.70 -11.33 1.44
C VAL A 148 4.84 -10.32 0.30
N THR A 149 5.62 -9.29 0.53
CA THR A 149 5.78 -8.14 -0.36
C THR A 149 4.45 -7.42 -0.68
N LYS A 150 4.48 -6.44 -1.55
CA LYS A 150 3.30 -5.61 -1.86
C LYS A 150 2.18 -6.37 -2.53
N GLN A 151 2.51 -7.42 -3.26
CA GLN A 151 1.60 -8.10 -4.18
C GLN A 151 0.68 -7.09 -4.94
N ILE A 152 -0.26 -7.56 -5.69
CA ILE A 152 -1.26 -6.69 -6.27
C ILE A 152 -2.52 -6.82 -5.42
N SER A 153 -2.51 -6.17 -4.25
CA SER A 153 -3.55 -6.28 -3.22
C SER A 153 -4.17 -4.92 -2.93
N PHE A 154 -5.45 -4.93 -2.57
CA PHE A 154 -6.18 -3.75 -2.12
C PHE A 154 -6.33 -3.68 -0.59
N TYR A 155 -5.72 -4.59 0.17
CA TYR A 155 -5.74 -4.53 1.62
C TYR A 155 -5.01 -3.28 2.16
N ASP A 156 -5.44 -2.81 3.33
CA ASP A 156 -4.92 -1.56 3.90
C ASP A 156 -3.40 -1.59 4.12
N GLU A 157 -2.82 -2.75 4.39
CA GLU A 157 -1.36 -2.90 4.53
C GLU A 157 -0.60 -2.47 3.26
N VAL A 158 -1.23 -2.55 2.10
CA VAL A 158 -0.63 -2.15 0.82
C VAL A 158 -1.11 -0.77 0.36
N THR A 159 -2.38 -0.42 0.60
CA THR A 159 -2.99 0.78 0.03
C THR A 159 -3.05 1.98 0.99
N ASN A 160 -2.84 1.77 2.29
CA ASN A 160 -2.85 2.83 3.29
C ASN A 160 -1.41 3.22 3.64
N VAL A 161 -0.93 4.31 3.05
CA VAL A 161 0.46 4.75 3.12
C VAL A 161 0.64 5.98 4.03
N PRO A 162 1.83 6.21 4.59
CA PRO A 162 2.13 7.45 5.29
C PRO A 162 2.03 8.65 4.33
N PHE A 163 1.47 9.76 4.85
CA PHE A 163 1.45 11.05 4.16
C PHE A 163 1.52 12.14 5.21
N ILE A 164 2.73 12.57 5.53
CA ILE A 164 3.06 13.41 6.70
C ILE A 164 3.64 14.73 6.22
N PHE A 165 3.12 15.83 6.76
CA PHE A 165 3.62 17.18 6.52
C PHE A 165 4.20 17.78 7.80
N SER A 166 5.37 18.39 7.71
CA SER A 166 6.02 19.08 8.82
C SER A 166 6.71 20.33 8.32
N GLY A 167 6.67 21.41 9.08
CA GLY A 167 7.39 22.66 8.76
C GLY A 167 6.61 23.91 9.09
N PRO A 168 7.09 25.07 8.60
CA PRO A 168 6.50 26.38 8.92
C PRO A 168 5.03 26.46 8.51
N GLY A 169 4.21 26.95 9.44
CA GLY A 169 2.78 27.13 9.20
C GLY A 169 1.93 25.86 9.22
N ILE A 170 2.56 24.68 9.36
CA ILE A 170 1.86 23.40 9.55
C ILE A 170 1.52 23.24 11.03
N LYS A 171 0.27 23.04 11.35
CA LYS A 171 -0.18 22.80 12.72
C LYS A 171 -0.03 21.34 13.11
N LYS A 172 0.52 21.09 14.28
CA LYS A 172 0.55 19.74 14.86
C LYS A 172 -0.89 19.26 15.06
N GLN A 173 -1.22 18.15 14.43
CA GLN A 173 -2.50 17.47 14.66
C GLN A 173 -2.42 16.64 15.95
N THR A 174 -3.37 16.85 16.82
CA THR A 174 -3.46 16.14 18.12
C THR A 174 -4.66 15.20 18.17
N LYS A 175 -5.51 15.23 17.15
CA LYS A 175 -6.72 14.38 17.05
C LYS A 175 -6.78 13.75 15.67
N LEU A 176 -7.15 12.50 15.63
CA LEU A 176 -7.49 11.80 14.40
C LEU A 176 -8.78 12.39 13.80
N ILE A 177 -8.83 12.50 12.48
CA ILE A 177 -10.02 12.91 11.73
C ILE A 177 -10.52 11.69 10.96
N ASP A 178 -11.33 10.86 11.59
CA ASP A 178 -11.72 9.52 11.14
C ASP A 178 -12.42 9.46 9.78
N ASN A 179 -13.04 10.57 9.35
CA ASN A 179 -13.81 10.61 8.11
C ASN A 179 -13.11 11.38 6.98
N LEU A 180 -11.85 11.77 7.20
CA LEU A 180 -11.04 12.43 6.19
C LEU A 180 -10.38 11.40 5.28
N LEU A 181 -10.79 11.37 4.03
CA LEU A 181 -10.13 10.59 3.00
C LEU A 181 -9.16 11.47 2.21
N VAL A 182 -7.93 11.00 2.08
CA VAL A 182 -6.83 11.65 1.38
C VAL A 182 -6.23 10.68 0.39
N SER A 183 -5.89 11.16 -0.80
CA SER A 183 -5.16 10.41 -1.81
C SER A 183 -3.86 11.12 -2.13
N PRO A 184 -2.70 10.59 -1.70
CA PRO A 184 -1.40 11.22 -2.01
C PRO A 184 -1.21 11.50 -3.50
N THR A 185 -1.63 10.57 -4.36
CA THR A 185 -1.51 10.70 -5.82
C THR A 185 -2.37 11.81 -6.43
N LEU A 186 -3.49 12.15 -5.79
CA LEU A 186 -4.37 13.23 -6.25
C LEU A 186 -4.09 14.55 -5.54
N ASP A 187 -3.83 14.52 -4.23
CA ASP A 187 -3.88 15.69 -3.35
C ASP A 187 -2.52 16.37 -3.16
N LEU A 188 -1.41 15.68 -3.49
CA LEU A 188 -0.07 16.25 -3.37
C LEU A 188 0.08 17.47 -4.27
N LEU A 189 -0.21 17.33 -5.58
CA LEU A 189 -0.02 18.42 -6.54
C LEU A 189 -0.82 19.68 -6.18
N PRO A 190 -2.15 19.63 -5.95
CA PRO A 190 -2.89 20.82 -5.56
C PRO A 190 -2.42 21.41 -4.22
N THR A 191 -1.95 20.58 -3.30
CA THR A 191 -1.38 21.06 -2.03
C THR A 191 -0.07 21.82 -2.25
N LEU A 192 0.83 21.31 -3.11
CA LEU A 192 2.08 21.98 -3.47
C LEU A 192 1.82 23.30 -4.19
N CYS A 193 0.87 23.32 -5.13
CA CYS A 193 0.47 24.54 -5.84
C CYS A 193 -0.04 25.60 -4.86
N ASP A 194 -0.89 25.23 -3.92
CA ASP A 194 -1.46 26.12 -2.91
C ASP A 194 -0.38 26.63 -1.92
N ILE A 195 0.59 25.77 -1.54
CA ILE A 195 1.77 26.18 -0.77
C ILE A 195 2.59 27.23 -1.53
N ALA A 196 2.79 27.01 -2.83
CA ALA A 196 3.58 27.89 -3.69
C ALA A 196 2.83 29.15 -4.14
N GLY A 197 1.52 29.27 -3.88
CA GLY A 197 0.70 30.39 -4.32
C GLY A 197 0.46 30.41 -5.83
N ILE A 198 0.50 29.26 -6.51
CA ILE A 198 0.26 29.11 -7.95
C ILE A 198 -1.05 28.39 -8.24
N ALA A 199 -1.64 28.68 -9.39
CA ALA A 199 -2.91 28.03 -9.76
C ALA A 199 -2.72 26.54 -10.04
N VAL A 200 -3.62 25.72 -9.53
CA VAL A 200 -3.69 24.29 -9.88
C VAL A 200 -4.15 24.16 -11.32
N PRO A 201 -3.48 23.36 -12.16
CA PRO A 201 -3.94 23.09 -13.52
C PRO A 201 -5.37 22.51 -13.51
N ALA A 202 -6.27 23.13 -14.29
CA ALA A 202 -7.71 22.80 -14.28
C ALA A 202 -8.03 21.33 -14.63
N SER A 203 -7.16 20.68 -15.40
CA SER A 203 -7.29 19.27 -15.79
C SER A 203 -6.87 18.27 -14.71
N LYS A 204 -6.36 18.73 -13.57
CA LYS A 204 -5.85 17.83 -12.52
C LYS A 204 -6.86 17.71 -11.39
N PRO A 205 -7.34 16.50 -11.10
CA PRO A 205 -8.17 16.25 -9.93
C PRO A 205 -7.36 16.37 -8.64
N GLY A 206 -8.03 16.37 -7.52
CA GLY A 206 -7.43 16.44 -6.18
C GLY A 206 -7.88 17.65 -5.40
N ILE A 207 -7.57 17.65 -4.12
CA ILE A 207 -7.97 18.67 -3.15
C ILE A 207 -6.73 19.15 -2.41
N SER A 208 -6.52 20.47 -2.34
CA SER A 208 -5.46 21.00 -1.49
C SER A 208 -5.73 20.70 -0.03
N LEU A 209 -4.75 20.13 0.65
CA LEU A 209 -4.78 19.84 2.08
C LEU A 209 -4.31 21.04 2.92
N LEU A 210 -3.79 22.10 2.29
CA LEU A 210 -3.18 23.23 3.01
C LEU A 210 -4.11 23.88 4.05
N PRO A 211 -5.44 24.06 3.80
CA PRO A 211 -6.35 24.55 4.84
C PRO A 211 -6.36 23.66 6.09
N THR A 212 -6.48 22.34 5.93
CA THR A 212 -6.43 21.37 7.04
C THR A 212 -5.07 21.38 7.74
N LEU A 213 -3.98 21.41 6.98
CA LEU A 213 -2.62 21.48 7.51
C LEU A 213 -2.38 22.75 8.34
N LYS A 214 -3.03 23.85 7.99
CA LYS A 214 -3.04 25.11 8.77
C LYS A 214 -4.07 25.09 9.92
N GLY A 215 -4.74 23.97 10.16
CA GLY A 215 -5.75 23.82 11.20
C GLY A 215 -7.04 24.61 10.94
N LYS A 216 -7.34 24.93 9.68
CA LYS A 216 -8.61 25.50 9.25
C LYS A 216 -9.57 24.38 8.89
N GLN A 217 -10.87 24.65 9.02
CA GLN A 217 -11.87 23.70 8.56
C GLN A 217 -11.80 23.56 7.03
N GLN A 218 -11.68 22.32 6.56
CA GLN A 218 -11.74 22.01 5.14
C GLN A 218 -13.19 22.06 4.66
N ALA A 219 -13.44 22.80 3.59
CA ALA A 219 -14.77 22.92 3.04
C ALA A 219 -15.21 21.69 2.20
N LYS A 220 -14.25 20.93 1.68
CA LYS A 220 -14.51 19.82 0.77
C LYS A 220 -13.52 18.67 1.04
N PHE A 221 -14.06 17.46 1.09
CA PHE A 221 -13.29 16.22 1.21
C PHE A 221 -13.71 15.24 0.12
N HIS A 222 -12.87 14.24 -0.13
CA HIS A 222 -13.25 13.15 -1.01
C HIS A 222 -14.37 12.33 -0.38
N PRO A 223 -15.52 12.15 -1.06
CA PRO A 223 -16.58 11.27 -0.57
C PRO A 223 -16.14 9.79 -0.62
N TYR A 224 -15.19 9.47 -1.49
CA TYR A 224 -14.47 8.23 -1.60
C TYR A 224 -13.13 8.46 -2.32
N VAL A 225 -12.19 7.54 -2.16
CA VAL A 225 -10.96 7.45 -2.94
C VAL A 225 -10.92 6.12 -3.68
N VAL A 226 -10.15 6.07 -4.75
CA VAL A 226 -10.07 4.91 -5.64
C VAL A 226 -8.63 4.44 -5.73
N SER A 227 -8.44 3.14 -5.70
CA SER A 227 -7.21 2.49 -6.17
C SER A 227 -7.55 1.55 -7.32
N GLU A 228 -6.66 1.51 -8.28
CA GLU A 228 -6.80 0.74 -9.49
C GLU A 228 -5.62 -0.17 -9.65
N TRP A 229 -5.84 -1.33 -10.17
CA TRP A 229 -4.78 -2.13 -10.72
C TRP A 229 -5.15 -2.75 -12.06
N HIS A 230 -4.14 -2.99 -12.84
CA HIS A 230 -4.17 -3.83 -14.01
C HIS A 230 -2.99 -4.77 -13.90
N SER A 231 -3.20 -5.92 -13.27
CA SER A 231 -2.11 -6.89 -13.13
C SER A 231 -1.92 -7.63 -14.43
N GLU A 232 -0.69 -7.59 -14.92
CA GLU A 232 -0.22 -8.44 -15.98
C GLU A 232 1.03 -9.16 -15.50
N TYR A 233 0.96 -10.48 -15.41
CA TYR A 233 2.09 -11.32 -15.10
C TYR A 233 2.03 -12.57 -15.97
N GLU A 234 3.04 -12.71 -16.84
CA GLU A 234 3.09 -13.75 -17.86
C GLU A 234 1.81 -13.75 -18.70
N THR A 235 0.99 -14.79 -18.54
CA THR A 235 -0.27 -14.96 -19.28
C THR A 235 -1.51 -14.54 -18.50
N THR A 236 -1.35 -14.08 -17.27
CA THR A 236 -2.47 -13.73 -16.39
C THR A 236 -2.68 -12.22 -16.33
N ILE A 237 -3.91 -11.78 -16.57
CA ILE A 237 -4.36 -10.38 -16.46
C ILE A 237 -5.62 -10.35 -15.61
N THR A 238 -5.55 -9.70 -14.47
CA THR A 238 -6.66 -9.61 -13.50
C THR A 238 -6.89 -8.16 -13.08
N PRO A 239 -7.66 -7.38 -13.85
CA PRO A 239 -7.96 -6.00 -13.49
C PRO A 239 -8.87 -5.92 -12.27
N GLY A 240 -8.65 -4.92 -11.43
CA GLY A 240 -9.48 -4.63 -10.26
C GLY A 240 -9.62 -3.15 -9.98
N ARG A 241 -10.69 -2.78 -9.28
CA ARG A 241 -10.96 -1.41 -8.81
C ARG A 241 -11.44 -1.46 -7.37
N MET A 242 -10.88 -0.59 -6.54
CA MET A 242 -11.26 -0.45 -5.14
C MET A 242 -11.85 0.93 -4.90
N ILE A 243 -12.99 0.97 -4.23
CA ILE A 243 -13.64 2.19 -3.70
C ILE A 243 -13.51 2.19 -2.19
N ARG A 244 -12.76 3.15 -1.64
CA ARG A 244 -12.64 3.39 -0.21
C ARG A 244 -13.52 4.58 0.18
N SER A 245 -14.64 4.33 0.83
CA SER A 245 -15.47 5.34 1.50
C SER A 245 -15.06 5.48 2.97
N PRO A 246 -15.52 6.50 3.74
CA PRO A 246 -15.05 6.70 5.13
C PRO A 246 -15.15 5.47 6.04
N ARG A 247 -16.11 4.59 5.81
CA ARG A 247 -16.33 3.39 6.63
C ARG A 247 -16.08 2.08 5.90
N TYR A 248 -16.34 2.03 4.60
CA TYR A 248 -16.35 0.76 3.86
C TYR A 248 -15.30 0.78 2.76
N LYS A 249 -14.70 -0.40 2.53
CA LYS A 249 -13.90 -0.69 1.37
C LYS A 249 -14.67 -1.69 0.49
N TYR A 250 -14.88 -1.34 -0.76
CA TYR A 250 -15.50 -2.20 -1.76
C TYR A 250 -14.51 -2.42 -2.90
N ILE A 251 -14.36 -3.66 -3.29
CA ILE A 251 -13.45 -4.07 -4.35
C ILE A 251 -14.25 -4.87 -5.37
N HIS A 252 -13.99 -4.59 -6.65
CA HIS A 252 -14.54 -5.35 -7.77
C HIS A 252 -13.40 -5.84 -8.64
N TYR A 253 -13.41 -7.13 -8.93
CA TYR A 253 -12.49 -7.79 -9.83
C TYR A 253 -13.22 -8.18 -11.11
N LEU A 254 -12.59 -7.92 -12.26
CA LEU A 254 -13.20 -8.23 -13.55
C LEU A 254 -13.32 -9.73 -13.77
N GLU A 255 -12.35 -10.51 -13.30
CA GLU A 255 -12.41 -11.95 -13.39
C GLU A 255 -13.49 -12.52 -12.46
N GLY A 256 -14.41 -13.29 -13.05
CA GLY A 256 -15.48 -13.96 -12.33
C GLY A 256 -16.48 -13.01 -11.66
N ASP A 257 -16.43 -11.71 -11.98
CA ASP A 257 -17.26 -10.67 -11.36
C ASP A 257 -17.16 -10.71 -9.83
N GLY A 258 -15.93 -10.97 -9.33
CA GLY A 258 -15.66 -11.16 -7.91
C GLY A 258 -15.73 -9.86 -7.13
N GLU A 259 -16.27 -9.93 -5.91
CA GLU A 259 -16.43 -8.74 -5.07
C GLU A 259 -15.94 -8.98 -3.64
N GLU A 260 -15.41 -7.93 -3.04
CA GLU A 260 -15.17 -7.87 -1.61
C GLU A 260 -15.80 -6.60 -1.03
N LEU A 261 -16.29 -6.70 0.21
CA LEU A 261 -16.78 -5.57 0.99
C LEU A 261 -16.35 -5.72 2.44
N TYR A 262 -15.67 -4.71 2.96
CA TYR A 262 -15.19 -4.67 4.36
C TYR A 262 -15.76 -3.47 5.11
N ASP A 263 -16.20 -3.66 6.35
CA ASP A 263 -16.61 -2.60 7.29
C ASP A 263 -15.42 -2.22 8.16
N LEU A 264 -14.58 -1.33 7.72
CA LEU A 264 -13.31 -0.98 8.37
C LEU A 264 -13.44 -0.35 9.75
N LYS A 265 -14.66 0.06 10.13
CA LYS A 265 -14.94 0.48 11.52
C LYS A 265 -15.00 -0.71 12.48
N ASN A 266 -15.56 -1.83 12.04
CA ASN A 266 -15.78 -3.02 12.87
C ASN A 266 -14.80 -4.15 12.57
N ASP A 267 -14.19 -4.12 11.39
CA ASP A 267 -13.21 -5.09 10.87
C ASP A 267 -12.07 -4.35 10.15
N PRO A 268 -11.24 -3.61 10.91
CA PRO A 268 -10.11 -2.88 10.33
C PRO A 268 -9.01 -3.79 9.76
N GLN A 269 -9.03 -5.08 10.06
CA GLN A 269 -8.10 -6.08 9.54
C GLN A 269 -8.62 -6.82 8.30
N GLU A 270 -9.78 -6.43 7.78
CA GLU A 270 -10.34 -6.98 6.54
C GLU A 270 -10.46 -8.52 6.51
N THR A 271 -10.87 -9.09 7.63
CA THR A 271 -10.96 -10.56 7.81
C THR A 271 -12.32 -11.14 7.44
N ASN A 272 -13.35 -10.30 7.26
CA ASN A 272 -14.71 -10.74 7.01
C ASN A 272 -15.30 -10.07 5.77
N ASN A 273 -15.24 -10.77 4.63
CA ASN A 273 -15.84 -10.30 3.40
C ASN A 273 -17.37 -10.31 3.48
N LEU A 274 -17.99 -9.14 3.45
CA LEU A 274 -19.44 -8.93 3.54
C LEU A 274 -20.14 -8.92 2.18
N ALA A 275 -19.43 -9.15 1.06
CA ALA A 275 -19.99 -9.02 -0.29
C ALA A 275 -21.20 -9.93 -0.52
N HIS A 276 -21.21 -11.13 0.06
CA HIS A 276 -22.30 -12.10 -0.07
C HIS A 276 -23.34 -12.06 1.06
N SER A 277 -23.19 -11.13 2.02
CA SER A 277 -24.11 -10.99 3.14
C SER A 277 -25.41 -10.32 2.73
N LEU A 278 -26.54 -10.94 3.04
CA LEU A 278 -27.87 -10.37 2.79
C LEU A 278 -28.05 -9.00 3.48
N LYS A 279 -27.43 -8.81 4.65
CA LYS A 279 -27.48 -7.56 5.42
C LYS A 279 -26.75 -6.41 4.71
N SER A 280 -25.80 -6.72 3.85
CA SER A 280 -24.94 -5.75 3.15
C SER A 280 -25.48 -5.31 1.78
N LYS A 281 -26.58 -5.85 1.31
CA LYS A 281 -27.13 -5.59 -0.05
C LYS A 281 -27.25 -4.09 -0.39
N LYS A 282 -27.73 -3.27 0.55
CA LYS A 282 -27.87 -1.82 0.33
C LYS A 282 -26.49 -1.13 0.21
N ILE A 283 -25.52 -1.58 1.00
CA ILE A 283 -24.16 -1.01 1.02
C ILE A 283 -23.46 -1.37 -0.28
N ILE A 284 -23.53 -2.61 -0.71
CA ILE A 284 -22.96 -3.08 -1.98
C ILE A 284 -23.57 -2.30 -3.15
N LYS A 285 -24.91 -2.20 -3.21
CA LYS A 285 -25.59 -1.43 -4.27
C LYS A 285 -25.09 0.01 -4.35
N LYS A 286 -24.89 0.65 -3.19
CA LYS A 286 -24.32 2.00 -3.12
C LYS A 286 -22.91 2.07 -3.68
N HIS A 287 -22.02 1.13 -3.30
CA HIS A 287 -20.62 1.15 -3.73
C HIS A 287 -20.47 0.75 -5.20
N ARG A 288 -21.30 -0.15 -5.71
CA ARG A 288 -21.38 -0.42 -7.16
C ARG A 288 -21.77 0.84 -7.95
N ALA A 289 -22.69 1.65 -7.41
CA ALA A 289 -23.06 2.93 -8.03
C ALA A 289 -21.87 3.91 -8.00
N LEU A 290 -21.19 4.05 -6.86
CA LEU A 290 -19.99 4.90 -6.76
C LEU A 290 -18.90 4.48 -7.76
N LEU A 291 -18.66 3.16 -7.90
CA LEU A 291 -17.72 2.66 -8.89
C LEU A 291 -18.17 3.01 -10.32
N ASN A 292 -19.44 2.82 -10.63
CA ASN A 292 -19.95 3.15 -11.95
C ASN A 292 -19.81 4.65 -12.28
N ASP A 293 -20.15 5.52 -11.32
CA ASP A 293 -20.01 6.96 -11.47
C ASP A 293 -18.54 7.36 -11.68
N TYR A 294 -17.60 6.69 -10.96
CA TYR A 294 -16.18 6.87 -11.15
C TYR A 294 -15.75 6.48 -12.56
N LEU A 295 -16.10 5.28 -13.02
CA LEU A 295 -15.73 4.78 -14.36
C LEU A 295 -16.22 5.72 -15.47
N VAL A 296 -17.46 6.21 -15.35
CA VAL A 296 -18.02 7.18 -16.31
C VAL A 296 -17.27 8.52 -16.27
N SER A 297 -17.00 9.03 -15.08
CA SER A 297 -16.36 10.35 -14.91
C SER A 297 -14.90 10.38 -15.34
N THR A 298 -14.22 9.25 -15.30
CA THR A 298 -12.80 9.10 -15.68
C THR A 298 -12.62 8.51 -17.07
N ASN A 299 -13.71 8.10 -17.73
CA ASN A 299 -13.67 7.34 -18.98
C ASN A 299 -12.84 6.06 -18.85
N ASP A 300 -12.95 5.40 -17.71
CA ASP A 300 -12.26 4.14 -17.44
C ASP A 300 -13.07 2.96 -17.99
N ASP A 301 -12.53 2.32 -18.99
CA ASP A 301 -13.16 1.22 -19.71
C ASP A 301 -12.71 -0.17 -19.24
N TYR A 302 -12.17 -0.27 -18.02
CA TYR A 302 -11.56 -1.52 -17.53
C TYR A 302 -12.49 -2.75 -17.67
N ARG A 303 -13.81 -2.55 -17.67
CA ARG A 303 -14.79 -3.64 -17.91
C ARG A 303 -14.75 -4.21 -19.33
N SER A 304 -14.18 -3.48 -20.29
CA SER A 304 -13.96 -3.94 -21.66
C SER A 304 -12.68 -4.77 -21.81
N LEU A 305 -11.80 -4.76 -20.80
CA LEU A 305 -10.55 -5.48 -20.83
C LEU A 305 -10.77 -6.98 -20.87
N LYS A 306 -9.91 -7.68 -21.60
CA LYS A 306 -9.95 -9.13 -21.65
C LYS A 306 -9.17 -9.70 -20.48
N VAL A 307 -9.87 -10.40 -19.62
CA VAL A 307 -9.25 -11.21 -18.58
C VAL A 307 -8.56 -12.41 -19.21
N LYS A 308 -7.30 -12.60 -18.82
CA LYS A 308 -6.53 -13.81 -19.13
C LYS A 308 -6.05 -14.40 -17.82
N VAL A 309 -6.41 -15.62 -17.55
CA VAL A 309 -5.93 -16.36 -16.39
C VAL A 309 -5.47 -17.72 -16.84
N ASP A 310 -4.30 -18.11 -16.42
CA ASP A 310 -3.87 -19.50 -16.51
C ASP A 310 -4.83 -20.35 -15.65
N LYS A 311 -5.71 -21.11 -16.29
CA LYS A 311 -6.70 -21.93 -15.60
C LYS A 311 -6.08 -23.07 -14.78
N GLN A 312 -4.84 -23.42 -15.07
CA GLN A 312 -4.10 -24.48 -14.41
C GLN A 312 -3.13 -23.94 -13.34
N TRP A 313 -3.22 -22.65 -12.98
CA TRP A 313 -2.30 -22.05 -12.02
C TRP A 313 -2.22 -22.82 -10.69
N ARG A 314 -3.33 -23.42 -10.25
CA ARG A 314 -3.37 -24.25 -9.04
C ARG A 314 -2.50 -25.50 -9.15
N GLU A 315 -2.47 -26.10 -10.32
CA GLU A 315 -1.68 -27.31 -10.61
C GLU A 315 -0.19 -26.98 -10.71
N HIS A 316 0.14 -25.78 -11.19
CA HIS A 316 1.50 -25.33 -11.41
C HIS A 316 2.11 -24.57 -10.20
N THR A 317 1.29 -24.22 -9.20
CA THR A 317 1.79 -23.46 -8.04
C THR A 317 2.56 -24.39 -7.11
N PRO A 318 3.87 -24.16 -6.89
CA PRO A 318 4.63 -24.92 -5.91
C PRO A 318 3.97 -24.84 -4.54
N GLY A 319 3.83 -25.98 -3.86
CA GLY A 319 3.24 -26.04 -2.53
C GLY A 319 1.71 -25.86 -2.46
N TYR A 320 1.02 -25.63 -3.57
CA TYR A 320 -0.44 -25.63 -3.56
C TYR A 320 -0.97 -27.08 -3.37
N PRO A 321 -1.94 -27.36 -2.48
CA PRO A 321 -2.71 -26.44 -1.67
C PRO A 321 -2.10 -25.99 -0.33
N ASN A 322 -0.85 -26.33 -0.04
CA ASN A 322 -0.21 -26.04 1.26
C ASN A 322 0.36 -24.62 1.37
N HIS A 323 0.17 -23.81 0.34
CA HIS A 323 0.74 -22.47 0.22
C HIS A 323 0.10 -21.47 1.19
N HIS A 324 -1.18 -21.60 1.46
CA HIS A 324 -1.96 -20.73 2.33
C HIS A 324 -2.60 -21.51 3.46
N GLY A 325 -2.98 -20.85 4.56
CA GLY A 325 -3.60 -21.50 5.71
C GLY A 325 -4.72 -22.48 5.36
N ALA A 326 -5.66 -22.09 4.50
CA ALA A 326 -6.73 -22.97 4.04
C ALA A 326 -6.22 -24.08 3.11
N CYS A 327 -5.27 -23.77 2.24
CA CYS A 327 -4.67 -24.74 1.33
C CYS A 327 -3.83 -25.80 2.07
N ALA A 328 -3.12 -25.39 3.13
CA ALA A 328 -2.34 -26.32 3.95
C ALA A 328 -3.22 -27.42 4.58
N ARG A 329 -4.46 -27.10 4.96
CA ARG A 329 -5.39 -28.08 5.54
C ARG A 329 -5.86 -29.14 4.57
N ASP A 330 -5.97 -28.80 3.29
CA ASP A 330 -6.38 -29.76 2.25
C ASP A 330 -5.27 -30.75 1.90
N GLY A 331 -4.00 -30.39 2.04
CA GLY A 331 -2.87 -31.29 1.88
C GLY A 331 -2.79 -32.40 2.95
N GLU A 332 -3.20 -32.09 4.19
CA GLU A 332 -3.23 -33.05 5.28
C GLU A 332 -4.34 -34.12 5.12
N LYS A 333 -5.40 -33.82 4.39
CA LYS A 333 -6.51 -34.76 4.13
C LYS A 333 -6.18 -35.79 3.06
N LYS A 334 -5.07 -35.65 2.33
CA LYS A 334 -4.67 -36.55 1.24
C LYS A 334 -3.61 -37.56 1.66
N LYS A 335 -3.24 -37.58 2.93
CA LYS A 335 -2.42 -38.63 3.55
C LYS A 335 -3.30 -39.59 4.36
#